data_d7c19bf30e672756a0f25159f1035f33
#
_entry.id   d7c19bf30e672756a0f25159f1035f33
#
_cell.length_a   1.000
_cell.length_b   1.000
_cell.length_c   1.000
_cell.angle_alpha   90.00
_cell.angle_beta   90.00
_cell.angle_gamma   90.00
#
_symmetry.space_group_name_H-M   'P 1'
#
loop_
_entity.id
_entity.type
_entity.pdbx_description
1 polymer ?
#
loop_
_entity_poly.entity_id
_entity_poly.type
_entity_poly.pdbx_seq_one_letter_code
_entity_poly.pdbx_strand_id
1 'polypeptide(L)' 'MSEFKFTEESFEKFKLLYKENVESNSESFEFEEHKVLTTFAKYVIEYVEYQTKE' A
#
# COMPACT_ATOMS: atom_id res chain seq x y z
N MET A 1 7.36 -18.03 2.47
CA MET A 1 6.61 -17.00 3.11
C MET A 1 7.14 -15.64 2.76
N SER A 2 6.32 -14.80 2.29
CA SER A 2 6.79 -13.50 1.89
C SER A 2 6.29 -12.45 2.84
N GLU A 3 7.13 -11.49 3.10
CA GLU A 3 6.77 -10.37 3.94
C GLU A 3 6.91 -9.10 3.16
N PHE A 4 5.96 -8.24 3.34
CA PHE A 4 6.09 -6.90 2.81
C PHE A 4 7.01 -6.11 3.70
N LYS A 5 8.14 -5.73 3.15
CA LYS A 5 9.03 -4.84 3.88
C LYS A 5 9.07 -3.53 3.16
N PHE A 6 8.63 -2.50 3.82
CA PHE A 6 8.58 -1.18 3.22
C PHE A 6 9.74 -0.35 3.74
N THR A 7 10.48 0.26 2.83
CA THR A 7 11.32 1.37 3.19
C THR A 7 10.46 2.61 3.19
N GLU A 8 11.02 3.72 3.65
CA GLU A 8 10.26 4.97 3.63
C GLU A 8 9.84 5.32 2.22
N GLU A 9 10.75 5.14 1.27
CA GLU A 9 10.43 5.48 -0.11
C GLU A 9 9.37 4.59 -0.68
N SER A 10 9.49 3.30 -0.46
CA SER A 10 8.52 2.40 -1.04
C SER A 10 7.15 2.54 -0.38
N PHE A 11 7.13 2.83 0.90
CA PHE A 11 5.85 3.04 1.57
C PHE A 11 5.16 4.30 1.05
N GLU A 12 5.92 5.35 0.79
CA GLU A 12 5.31 6.55 0.23
C GLU A 12 4.78 6.30 -1.16
N LYS A 13 5.50 5.53 -1.97
CA LYS A 13 4.98 5.19 -3.29
C LYS A 13 3.72 4.36 -3.17
N PHE A 14 3.70 3.44 -2.23
CA PHE A 14 2.53 2.61 -2.04
C PHE A 14 1.32 3.47 -1.66
N LYS A 15 1.52 4.43 -0.78
CA LYS A 15 0.42 5.30 -0.38
C LYS A 15 -0.06 6.17 -1.54
N LEU A 16 0.87 6.65 -2.35
CA LEU A 16 0.48 7.44 -3.51
C LEU A 16 -0.33 6.62 -4.49
N LEU A 17 0.11 5.39 -4.75
CA LEU A 17 -0.63 4.52 -5.66
C LEU A 17 -2.02 4.24 -5.10
N TYR A 18 -2.08 3.99 -3.81
CA TYR A 18 -3.37 3.74 -3.20
C TYR A 18 -4.31 4.94 -3.39
N LYS A 19 -3.79 6.13 -3.12
CA LYS A 19 -4.62 7.32 -3.22
C LYS A 19 -5.09 7.54 -4.64
N GLU A 20 -4.18 7.40 -5.61
CA GLU A 20 -4.56 7.60 -7.00
C GLU A 20 -5.59 6.58 -7.44
N ASN A 21 -5.46 5.36 -7.00
CA ASN A 21 -6.38 4.33 -7.43
C ASN A 21 -7.73 4.45 -6.74
N VAL A 22 -7.75 4.96 -5.54
CA VAL A 22 -9.03 5.24 -4.88
C VAL A 22 -9.76 6.34 -5.63
N GLU A 23 -9.03 7.37 -6.04
CA GLU A 23 -9.67 8.46 -6.77
C GLU A 23 -10.18 8.01 -8.13
N SER A 24 -9.49 7.02 -8.74
CA SER A 24 -9.92 6.49 -10.02
C SER A 24 -10.94 5.39 -9.89
N ASN A 25 -11.32 5.03 -8.68
CA ASN A 25 -12.23 3.91 -8.45
C ASN A 25 -11.66 2.61 -8.98
N SER A 26 -10.36 2.44 -8.88
CA SER A 26 -9.72 1.20 -9.28
C SER A 26 -9.82 0.19 -8.16
N GLU A 27 -10.05 -1.06 -8.53
CA GLU A 27 -10.15 -2.11 -7.53
C GLU A 27 -8.81 -2.63 -7.09
N SER A 28 -7.80 -2.50 -7.92
CA SER A 28 -6.49 -3.00 -7.61
C SER A 28 -5.45 -2.23 -8.38
N PHE A 29 -4.21 -2.41 -7.99
CA PHE A 29 -3.10 -1.80 -8.70
C PHE A 29 -1.89 -2.70 -8.53
N GLU A 30 -0.88 -2.45 -9.35
CA GLU A 30 0.37 -3.20 -9.26
C GLU A 30 1.39 -2.43 -8.45
N PHE A 31 2.03 -3.13 -7.55
CA PHE A 31 3.11 -2.54 -6.76
C PHE A 31 4.24 -3.55 -6.71
N GLU A 32 5.38 -3.18 -7.27
CA GLU A 32 6.57 -4.04 -7.28
C GLU A 32 6.24 -5.43 -7.81
N GLU A 33 5.52 -5.44 -8.94
CA GLU A 33 5.17 -6.68 -9.62
C GLU A 33 4.18 -7.53 -8.86
N HIS A 34 3.54 -6.96 -7.86
CA HIS A 34 2.49 -7.66 -7.13
C HIS A 34 1.18 -6.93 -7.35
N LYS A 35 0.13 -7.72 -7.57
CA LYS A 35 -1.19 -7.14 -7.66
C LYS A 35 -1.75 -6.93 -6.26
N VAL A 36 -2.14 -5.72 -5.97
CA VAL A 36 -2.63 -5.36 -4.64
C VAL A 36 -4.05 -4.83 -4.79
N LEU A 37 -4.95 -5.42 -4.03
CA LEU A 37 -6.30 -4.92 -3.99
C LEU A 37 -6.34 -3.61 -3.22
N THR A 38 -7.13 -2.67 -3.72
CA THR A 38 -7.19 -1.35 -3.11
C THR A 38 -7.68 -1.44 -1.67
N THR A 39 -8.67 -2.31 -1.42
CA THR A 39 -9.15 -2.46 -0.05
C THR A 39 -8.09 -3.07 0.84
N PHE A 40 -7.31 -3.99 0.31
CA PHE A 40 -6.23 -4.57 1.08
C PHE A 40 -5.15 -3.54 1.36
N ALA A 41 -4.88 -2.68 0.37
CA ALA A 41 -3.86 -1.65 0.55
C ALA A 41 -4.21 -0.73 1.71
N LYS A 42 -5.48 -0.44 1.89
CA LYS A 42 -5.89 0.40 2.99
C LYS A 42 -5.45 -0.21 4.31
N TYR A 43 -5.69 -1.50 4.47
CA TYR A 43 -5.30 -2.16 5.71
C TYR A 43 -3.80 -2.22 5.88
N VAL A 44 -3.08 -2.43 4.79
CA VAL A 44 -1.63 -2.47 4.87
C VAL A 44 -1.09 -1.13 5.34
N ILE A 45 -1.60 -0.04 4.77
CA ILE A 45 -1.14 1.27 5.15
C ILE A 45 -1.43 1.54 6.63
N GLU A 46 -2.62 1.20 7.07
CA GLU A 46 -2.97 1.40 8.46
C GLU A 46 -2.08 0.58 9.38
N TYR A 47 -1.80 -0.63 8.98
CA TYR A 47 -0.97 -1.51 9.77
C TYR A 47 0.45 -0.96 9.91
N VAL A 48 1.02 -0.52 8.79
CA VAL A 48 2.38 0.00 8.82
C VAL A 48 2.46 1.28 9.63
N GLU A 49 1.48 2.16 9.46
CA GLU A 49 1.47 3.40 10.21
C GLU A 49 1.31 3.12 11.70
N TYR A 50 0.52 2.14 12.04
CA TYR A 50 0.35 1.79 13.43
C TYR A 50 1.66 1.26 14.02
N GLN A 51 2.38 0.46 13.24
CA GLN A 51 3.63 -0.11 13.71
C GLN A 51 4.70 0.95 13.92
N THR A 52 4.76 1.93 13.04
CA THR A 52 5.80 2.94 13.13
C THR A 52 5.45 4.05 14.11
N LYS A 53 4.21 4.10 14.51
CA LYS A 53 3.78 5.15 15.42
C LYS A 53 4.05 4.71 16.84
N GLU A 54 4.85 5.41 17.51
CA GLU A 54 5.22 5.03 18.86
C GLU A 54 4.49 5.87 19.88
#